data_ed217dfa3b9d15373bcf76f1043dd2a4
#
_entry.id   ed217dfa3b9d15373bcf76f1043dd2a4
#
_cell.length_a   1.000
_cell.length_b   1.000
_cell.length_c   1.000
_cell.angle_alpha   90.00
_cell.angle_beta   90.00
_cell.angle_gamma   90.00
#
_symmetry.space_group_name_H-M   'P 1'
#
loop_
_entity.id
_entity.type
_entity.pdbx_description
1 polymer ?
#
loop_
_entity_poly.entity_id
_entity_poly.type
_entity_poly.pdbx_seq_one_letter_code
_entity_poly.pdbx_strand_id
1 'polypeptide(L)'
;KRALQVVTVAPFASRGSEKLKADVVKCAPGNEARAIAGLSGLSARSVILVGERLCESTGALSAAVKLASSTGAKLAWIPRRAGERGALEAGAIGTLLPGGRPVTDARARVDIQAAWGVDSLPQDIGRDTDAILKDLHDGKIEALLVGGVDPLDISAHHHDGLEKAFVVSLEIRRSAITEIANVVLPVAAVAEKSGSFMSWEGRARSFETAISDSLQRSDLRVLSML
;
A
#
# COMPACT_ATOMS: atom_id res chain seq x y z
N LYS A 1 -33.31 0.22 -19.88
CA LYS A 1 -32.05 0.22 -19.08
C LYS A 1 -30.96 0.82 -19.94
N ARG A 2 -30.35 1.94 -19.54
CA ARG A 2 -29.16 2.45 -20.21
C ARG A 2 -28.02 1.45 -19.96
N ALA A 3 -27.41 0.92 -21.02
CA ALA A 3 -26.24 0.08 -20.89
C ALA A 3 -25.08 0.91 -20.35
N LEU A 4 -24.38 0.37 -19.33
CA LEU A 4 -23.13 0.94 -18.84
C LEU A 4 -22.08 0.70 -19.92
N GLN A 5 -21.42 1.76 -20.41
CA GLN A 5 -20.24 1.62 -21.26
C GLN A 5 -19.04 1.35 -20.34
N VAL A 6 -18.30 0.30 -20.63
CA VAL A 6 -17.09 -0.09 -19.91
C VAL A 6 -15.91 -0.08 -20.87
N VAL A 7 -14.84 0.60 -20.47
CA VAL A 7 -13.56 0.59 -21.20
C VAL A 7 -12.50 0.00 -20.27
N THR A 8 -11.68 -0.90 -20.79
CA THR A 8 -10.58 -1.52 -20.05
C THR A 8 -9.26 -1.26 -20.77
N VAL A 9 -8.30 -0.71 -20.07
CA VAL A 9 -6.91 -0.59 -20.54
C VAL A 9 -6.15 -1.83 -20.08
N ALA A 10 -5.72 -2.67 -20.99
CA ALA A 10 -5.06 -3.93 -20.68
C ALA A 10 -4.30 -4.48 -21.91
N PRO A 11 -3.29 -5.37 -21.72
CA PRO A 11 -2.59 -5.99 -22.85
C PRO A 11 -3.47 -6.97 -23.65
N PHE A 12 -4.47 -7.57 -23.01
CA PHE A 12 -5.40 -8.52 -23.63
C PHE A 12 -6.78 -8.48 -22.98
N ALA A 13 -7.77 -9.04 -23.65
CA ALA A 13 -9.11 -9.19 -23.09
C ALA A 13 -9.11 -10.28 -22.02
N SER A 14 -9.64 -9.95 -20.84
CA SER A 14 -9.83 -10.90 -19.75
C SER A 14 -11.27 -11.41 -19.71
N ARG A 15 -11.51 -12.54 -19.03
CA ARG A 15 -12.88 -13.02 -18.76
C ARG A 15 -13.78 -11.95 -18.11
N GLY A 16 -13.19 -11.08 -17.29
CA GLY A 16 -13.90 -9.95 -16.67
C GLY A 16 -14.34 -8.93 -17.70
N SER A 17 -13.43 -8.50 -18.59
CA SER A 17 -13.76 -7.55 -19.66
C SER A 17 -14.79 -8.12 -20.64
N GLU A 18 -14.72 -9.42 -20.96
CA GLU A 18 -15.71 -10.09 -21.80
C GLU A 18 -17.10 -10.12 -21.15
N LYS A 19 -17.20 -10.48 -19.87
CA LYS A 19 -18.47 -10.47 -19.11
C LYS A 19 -19.10 -9.09 -19.05
N LEU A 20 -18.27 -8.07 -18.93
CA LEU A 20 -18.71 -6.67 -18.89
C LEU A 20 -18.97 -6.09 -20.28
N LYS A 21 -18.68 -6.83 -21.34
CA LYS A 21 -18.71 -6.35 -22.74
C LYS A 21 -17.90 -5.07 -22.90
N ALA A 22 -16.71 -5.04 -22.29
CA ALA A 22 -15.87 -3.88 -22.27
C ALA A 22 -15.14 -3.67 -23.62
N ASP A 23 -15.02 -2.42 -24.00
CA ASP A 23 -14.11 -2.00 -25.09
C ASP A 23 -12.68 -2.08 -24.53
N VAL A 24 -11.84 -2.96 -25.13
CA VAL A 24 -10.47 -3.17 -24.65
C VAL A 24 -9.50 -2.30 -25.45
N VAL A 25 -8.96 -1.29 -24.78
CA VAL A 25 -7.83 -0.51 -25.28
C VAL A 25 -6.55 -1.28 -25.00
N LYS A 26 -6.05 -1.97 -26.01
CA LYS A 26 -4.84 -2.79 -25.88
C LYS A 26 -3.61 -1.91 -25.71
N CYS A 27 -2.82 -2.15 -24.70
CA CYS A 27 -1.51 -1.53 -24.52
C CYS A 27 -0.50 -2.53 -23.98
N ALA A 28 0.76 -2.40 -24.39
CA ALA A 28 1.84 -3.16 -23.79
C ALA A 28 2.09 -2.67 -22.36
N PRO A 29 2.52 -3.56 -21.43
CA PRO A 29 2.95 -3.16 -20.10
C PRO A 29 3.99 -2.04 -20.15
N GLY A 30 3.82 -1.02 -19.29
CA GLY A 30 4.63 0.19 -19.28
C GLY A 30 4.11 1.34 -20.15
N ASN A 31 3.13 1.10 -21.03
CA ASN A 31 2.52 2.13 -21.89
C ASN A 31 1.16 2.63 -21.39
N GLU A 32 0.76 2.26 -20.19
CA GLU A 32 -0.56 2.57 -19.63
C GLU A 32 -0.79 4.08 -19.49
N ALA A 33 0.24 4.84 -19.14
CA ALA A 33 0.15 6.30 -19.04
C ALA A 33 -0.33 6.93 -20.35
N ARG A 34 0.23 6.49 -21.49
CA ARG A 34 -0.14 6.95 -22.84
C ARG A 34 -1.55 6.49 -23.22
N ALA A 35 -1.88 5.23 -22.93
CA ALA A 35 -3.20 4.68 -23.23
C ALA A 35 -4.29 5.41 -22.44
N ILE A 36 -4.08 5.68 -21.15
CA ILE A 36 -5.00 6.43 -20.29
C ILE A 36 -5.18 7.86 -20.78
N ALA A 37 -4.08 8.55 -21.13
CA ALA A 37 -4.13 9.92 -21.64
C ALA A 37 -4.90 10.05 -22.98
N GLY A 38 -4.97 8.97 -23.75
CA GLY A 38 -5.73 8.90 -25.01
C GLY A 38 -7.22 8.58 -24.86
N LEU A 39 -7.69 8.28 -23.65
CA LEU A 39 -9.11 7.96 -23.42
C LEU A 39 -9.97 9.22 -23.58
N SER A 40 -11.14 9.04 -24.18
CA SER A 40 -12.12 10.10 -24.41
C SER A 40 -13.53 9.63 -24.01
N GLY A 41 -14.51 10.56 -24.03
CA GLY A 41 -15.90 10.25 -23.73
C GLY A 41 -16.22 10.15 -22.24
N LEU A 42 -15.27 10.43 -21.35
CA LEU A 42 -15.51 10.50 -19.90
C LEU A 42 -16.17 11.83 -19.50
N SER A 43 -16.89 11.81 -18.40
CA SER A 43 -17.57 12.98 -17.83
C SER A 43 -17.68 12.84 -16.31
N ALA A 44 -18.28 13.82 -15.64
CA ALA A 44 -18.57 13.78 -14.21
C ALA A 44 -19.44 12.57 -13.76
N ARG A 45 -20.06 11.86 -14.71
CA ARG A 45 -20.82 10.63 -14.46
C ARG A 45 -20.00 9.37 -14.63
N SER A 46 -18.75 9.49 -15.01
CA SER A 46 -17.81 8.37 -15.20
C SER A 46 -17.07 8.06 -13.91
N VAL A 47 -16.64 6.81 -13.76
CA VAL A 47 -15.77 6.36 -12.68
C VAL A 47 -14.55 5.69 -13.31
N ILE A 48 -13.38 6.11 -12.89
CA ILE A 48 -12.10 5.50 -13.25
C ILE A 48 -11.69 4.59 -12.09
N LEU A 49 -11.61 3.29 -12.34
CA LEU A 49 -11.15 2.30 -11.37
C LEU A 49 -9.68 2.01 -11.64
N VAL A 50 -8.84 2.33 -10.69
CA VAL A 50 -7.39 2.13 -10.78
C VAL A 50 -7.00 0.92 -9.94
N GLY A 51 -6.47 -0.11 -10.58
CA GLY A 51 -5.92 -1.27 -9.89
C GLY A 51 -4.47 -1.02 -9.42
N GLU A 52 -4.06 -1.74 -8.39
CA GLU A 52 -2.73 -1.63 -7.78
C GLU A 52 -1.57 -1.76 -8.80
N ARG A 53 -1.68 -2.66 -9.78
CA ARG A 53 -0.64 -2.84 -10.81
C ARG A 53 -0.34 -1.60 -11.64
N LEU A 54 -1.22 -0.61 -11.63
CA LEU A 54 -0.95 0.63 -12.35
C LEU A 54 0.23 1.40 -11.75
N CYS A 55 0.57 1.14 -10.47
CA CYS A 55 1.74 1.72 -9.81
C CYS A 55 3.07 1.29 -10.47
N GLU A 56 3.09 0.10 -11.08
CA GLU A 56 4.28 -0.45 -11.75
C GLU A 56 4.58 0.27 -13.08
N SER A 57 3.62 1.02 -13.62
CA SER A 57 3.79 1.77 -14.87
C SER A 57 4.06 3.24 -14.60
N THR A 58 5.27 3.69 -14.92
CA THR A 58 5.71 5.07 -14.68
C THR A 58 4.75 6.10 -15.27
N GLY A 59 4.27 7.02 -14.42
CA GLY A 59 3.37 8.09 -14.83
C GLY A 59 1.90 7.69 -15.04
N ALA A 60 1.54 6.41 -14.93
CA ALA A 60 0.18 5.96 -15.20
C ALA A 60 -0.84 6.42 -14.14
N LEU A 61 -0.47 6.44 -12.86
CA LEU A 61 -1.30 7.03 -11.81
C LEU A 61 -1.52 8.52 -12.03
N SER A 62 -0.47 9.26 -12.39
CA SER A 62 -0.57 10.68 -12.71
C SER A 62 -1.46 10.95 -13.92
N ALA A 63 -1.41 10.09 -14.95
CA ALA A 63 -2.29 10.16 -16.10
C ALA A 63 -3.76 9.94 -15.71
N ALA A 64 -4.04 8.96 -14.84
CA ALA A 64 -5.38 8.69 -14.32
C ALA A 64 -5.94 9.87 -13.52
N VAL A 65 -5.12 10.48 -12.66
CA VAL A 65 -5.49 11.68 -11.88
C VAL A 65 -5.78 12.86 -12.81
N LYS A 66 -4.92 13.12 -13.81
CA LYS A 66 -5.13 14.18 -14.79
C LYS A 66 -6.42 13.98 -15.59
N LEU A 67 -6.68 12.75 -16.04
CA LEU A 67 -7.90 12.40 -16.75
C LEU A 67 -9.14 12.61 -15.87
N ALA A 68 -9.12 12.17 -14.62
CA ALA A 68 -10.21 12.40 -13.67
C ALA A 68 -10.47 13.90 -13.47
N SER A 69 -9.41 14.68 -13.23
CA SER A 69 -9.50 16.14 -13.00
C SER A 69 -10.03 16.88 -14.23
N SER A 70 -9.59 16.55 -15.43
CA SER A 70 -9.99 17.24 -16.67
C SER A 70 -11.42 16.91 -17.12
N THR A 71 -11.92 15.72 -16.77
CA THR A 71 -13.26 15.25 -17.19
C THR A 71 -14.32 15.38 -16.09
N GLY A 72 -13.91 15.64 -14.84
CA GLY A 72 -14.76 15.58 -13.66
C GLY A 72 -15.11 14.15 -13.24
N ALA A 73 -14.53 13.13 -13.86
CA ALA A 73 -14.75 11.73 -13.52
C ALA A 73 -14.28 11.43 -12.09
N LYS A 74 -14.97 10.54 -11.41
CA LYS A 74 -14.57 10.07 -10.09
C LYS A 74 -13.45 9.06 -10.22
N LEU A 75 -12.47 9.13 -9.33
CA LEU A 75 -11.35 8.20 -9.26
C LEU A 75 -11.50 7.30 -8.04
N ALA A 76 -11.31 5.99 -8.21
CA ALA A 76 -11.30 5.04 -7.12
C ALA A 76 -10.13 4.06 -7.29
N TRP A 77 -9.39 3.86 -6.21
CA TRP A 77 -8.31 2.88 -6.16
C TRP A 77 -8.83 1.54 -5.63
N ILE A 78 -8.46 0.46 -6.31
CA ILE A 78 -8.84 -0.92 -5.99
C ILE A 78 -7.59 -1.69 -5.56
N PRO A 79 -7.36 -1.83 -4.25
CA PRO A 79 -6.25 -2.63 -3.73
C PRO A 79 -6.47 -4.12 -4.00
N ARG A 80 -5.39 -4.89 -4.04
CA ARG A 80 -5.43 -6.34 -4.22
C ARG A 80 -5.58 -7.09 -2.90
N ARG A 81 -5.07 -6.51 -1.82
CA ARG A 81 -5.03 -7.15 -0.50
C ARG A 81 -6.00 -6.46 0.45
N ALA A 82 -6.61 -7.27 1.31
CA ALA A 82 -7.36 -6.74 2.44
C ALA A 82 -6.40 -5.99 3.38
N GLY A 83 -6.77 -4.83 3.84
CA GLY A 83 -5.95 -4.02 4.74
C GLY A 83 -5.14 -2.91 4.07
N GLU A 84 -4.83 -2.96 2.77
CA GLU A 84 -4.07 -1.89 2.10
C GLU A 84 -4.77 -0.54 2.18
N ARG A 85 -6.07 -0.50 1.97
CA ARG A 85 -6.85 0.73 2.15
C ARG A 85 -6.78 1.22 3.60
N GLY A 86 -6.89 0.31 4.57
CA GLY A 86 -6.77 0.62 5.99
C GLY A 86 -5.38 1.12 6.37
N ALA A 87 -4.33 0.57 5.77
CA ALA A 87 -2.96 1.03 5.98
C ALA A 87 -2.76 2.48 5.51
N LEU A 88 -3.30 2.84 4.35
CA LEU A 88 -3.27 4.24 3.88
C LEU A 88 -4.05 5.17 4.79
N GLU A 89 -5.24 4.78 5.25
CA GLU A 89 -6.04 5.56 6.19
C GLU A 89 -5.36 5.71 7.56
N ALA A 90 -4.60 4.71 7.97
CA ALA A 90 -3.80 4.76 9.20
C ALA A 90 -2.50 5.57 9.05
N GLY A 91 -2.14 5.99 7.84
CA GLY A 91 -0.89 6.69 7.57
C GLY A 91 0.34 5.77 7.59
N ALA A 92 0.17 4.47 7.32
CA ALA A 92 1.26 3.49 7.34
C ALA A 92 2.11 3.55 6.06
N ILE A 93 2.47 4.75 5.62
CA ILE A 93 3.38 5.04 4.51
C ILE A 93 4.07 6.37 4.79
N GLY A 94 5.34 6.49 4.43
CA GLY A 94 6.16 7.66 4.75
C GLY A 94 5.69 9.03 4.21
N THR A 95 4.68 9.05 3.34
CA THR A 95 4.09 10.27 2.78
C THR A 95 2.83 10.74 3.52
N LEU A 96 2.24 9.89 4.38
CA LEU A 96 0.92 10.12 4.97
C LEU A 96 0.95 10.07 6.50
N LEU A 97 0.03 10.81 7.09
CA LEU A 97 -0.40 10.74 8.48
C LEU A 97 -1.78 10.07 8.56
N PRO A 98 -2.22 9.63 9.76
CA PRO A 98 -3.58 9.14 9.97
C PRO A 98 -4.66 10.05 9.39
N GLY A 99 -5.66 9.40 8.77
CA GLY A 99 -6.69 10.08 7.98
C GLY A 99 -6.30 10.28 6.52
N GLY A 100 -5.20 9.65 6.05
CA GLY A 100 -4.73 9.76 4.67
C GLY A 100 -4.24 11.17 4.31
N ARG A 101 -3.83 11.95 5.31
CA ARG A 101 -3.39 13.36 5.14
C ARG A 101 -1.89 13.41 4.86
N PRO A 102 -1.41 14.30 3.96
CA PRO A 102 0.02 14.42 3.68
C PRO A 102 0.83 14.78 4.93
N VAL A 103 2.00 14.16 5.10
CA VAL A 103 2.93 14.48 6.20
C VAL A 103 3.42 15.93 6.12
N THR A 104 3.44 16.51 4.93
CA THR A 104 3.82 17.92 4.68
C THR A 104 2.74 18.93 5.09
N ASP A 105 1.51 18.47 5.38
CA ASP A 105 0.44 19.36 5.86
C ASP A 105 0.66 19.73 7.33
N ALA A 106 0.96 20.99 7.60
CA ALA A 106 1.21 21.50 8.95
C ALA A 106 0.01 21.34 9.89
N ARG A 107 -1.22 21.48 9.38
CA ARG A 107 -2.45 21.30 10.19
C ARG A 107 -2.62 19.84 10.58
N ALA A 108 -2.40 18.93 9.64
CA ALA A 108 -2.46 17.50 9.91
C ALA A 108 -1.44 17.10 11.00
N ARG A 109 -0.22 17.64 10.96
CA ARG A 109 0.78 17.37 12.01
C ARG A 109 0.33 17.87 13.37
N VAL A 110 -0.18 19.10 13.48
CA VAL A 110 -0.68 19.63 14.76
C VAL A 110 -1.78 18.77 15.34
N ASP A 111 -2.76 18.35 14.52
CA ASP A 111 -3.85 17.49 14.98
C ASP A 111 -3.34 16.14 15.49
N ILE A 112 -2.40 15.51 14.77
CA ILE A 112 -1.85 14.21 15.16
C ILE A 112 -0.92 14.32 16.36
N GLN A 113 -0.11 15.37 16.46
CA GLN A 113 0.69 15.65 17.66
C GLN A 113 -0.20 15.73 18.91
N ALA A 114 -1.29 16.46 18.82
CA ALA A 114 -2.24 16.56 19.92
C ALA A 114 -2.90 15.22 20.27
N ALA A 115 -3.30 14.44 19.22
CA ALA A 115 -3.93 13.13 19.43
C ALA A 115 -2.98 12.08 20.00
N TRP A 116 -1.71 12.11 19.63
CA TRP A 116 -0.69 11.15 20.09
C TRP A 116 0.04 11.62 21.36
N GLY A 117 -0.10 12.88 21.76
CA GLY A 117 0.60 13.46 22.89
C GLY A 117 2.12 13.55 22.68
N VAL A 118 2.54 13.85 21.44
CA VAL A 118 3.96 13.98 21.08
C VAL A 118 4.31 15.44 20.76
N ASP A 119 5.53 15.84 21.07
CA ASP A 119 5.98 17.22 20.92
C ASP A 119 6.25 17.60 19.46
N SER A 120 6.63 16.64 18.62
CA SER A 120 6.96 16.89 17.22
C SER A 120 6.68 15.67 16.34
N LEU A 121 6.44 15.95 15.07
CA LEU A 121 6.37 14.96 14.00
C LEU A 121 7.29 15.38 12.85
N PRO A 122 7.83 14.41 12.08
CA PRO A 122 8.60 14.73 10.88
C PRO A 122 7.82 15.64 9.93
N GLN A 123 8.51 16.58 9.29
CA GLN A 123 7.93 17.47 8.30
C GLN A 123 8.19 17.01 6.88
N ASP A 124 9.25 16.24 6.72
CA ASP A 124 9.69 15.71 5.44
C ASP A 124 9.04 14.36 5.15
N ILE A 125 8.91 14.07 3.87
CA ILE A 125 8.42 12.78 3.37
C ILE A 125 9.42 11.68 3.77
N GLY A 126 8.90 10.62 4.38
CA GLY A 126 9.67 9.42 4.68
C GLY A 126 10.09 8.68 3.41
N ARG A 127 11.07 7.81 3.55
CA ARG A 127 11.59 6.98 2.45
C ARG A 127 10.55 5.96 2.01
N ASP A 128 10.49 5.69 0.71
CA ASP A 128 9.84 4.51 0.16
C ASP A 128 10.75 3.26 0.29
N THR A 129 10.25 2.11 -0.11
CA THR A 129 10.97 0.84 0.05
C THR A 129 12.30 0.83 -0.69
N ASP A 130 12.35 1.35 -1.92
CA ASP A 130 13.59 1.38 -2.72
C ASP A 130 14.63 2.31 -2.07
N ALA A 131 14.19 3.45 -1.56
CA ALA A 131 15.09 4.38 -0.84
C ALA A 131 15.57 3.78 0.48
N ILE A 132 14.73 3.03 1.21
CA ILE A 132 15.13 2.32 2.44
C ILE A 132 16.20 1.27 2.11
N LEU A 133 15.98 0.42 1.11
CA LEU A 133 16.94 -0.62 0.72
C LEU A 133 18.26 -0.02 0.24
N LYS A 134 18.19 1.06 -0.55
CA LYS A 134 19.38 1.80 -1.00
C LYS A 134 20.14 2.40 0.17
N ASP A 135 19.48 3.04 1.10
CA ASP A 135 20.13 3.69 2.24
C ASP A 135 20.68 2.67 3.26
N LEU A 136 20.09 1.47 3.35
CA LEU A 136 20.67 0.31 4.05
C LEU A 136 21.99 -0.13 3.37
N HIS A 137 21.95 -0.30 2.04
CA HIS A 137 23.14 -0.64 1.26
C HIS A 137 24.27 0.38 1.43
N ASP A 138 23.93 1.66 1.39
CA ASP A 138 24.85 2.79 1.56
C ASP A 138 25.31 3.00 3.02
N GLY A 139 24.79 2.21 3.98
CA GLY A 139 25.12 2.33 5.41
C GLY A 139 24.57 3.58 6.09
N LYS A 140 23.55 4.22 5.52
CA LYS A 140 22.88 5.39 6.10
C LYS A 140 21.74 5.04 7.06
N ILE A 141 21.26 3.79 6.97
CA ILE A 141 20.31 3.19 7.90
C ILE A 141 21.05 2.09 8.63
N GLU A 142 21.18 2.21 9.95
CA GLU A 142 21.92 1.28 10.80
C GLU A 142 21.02 0.24 11.46
N ALA A 143 19.70 0.48 11.51
CA ALA A 143 18.74 -0.43 12.10
C ALA A 143 17.44 -0.47 11.28
N LEU A 144 16.82 -1.66 11.19
CA LEU A 144 15.58 -1.91 10.48
C LEU A 144 14.61 -2.71 11.34
N LEU A 145 13.39 -2.20 11.50
CA LEU A 145 12.26 -2.96 12.00
C LEU A 145 11.41 -3.38 10.80
N VAL A 146 11.24 -4.69 10.58
CA VAL A 146 10.51 -5.24 9.45
C VAL A 146 9.49 -6.27 9.91
N GLY A 147 8.29 -6.23 9.35
CA GLY A 147 7.22 -7.17 9.71
C GLY A 147 6.41 -7.62 8.51
N GLY A 148 6.25 -8.94 8.34
CA GLY A 148 5.41 -9.52 7.30
C GLY A 148 5.87 -9.27 5.87
N VAL A 149 7.15 -9.00 5.66
CA VAL A 149 7.74 -8.67 4.36
C VAL A 149 8.91 -9.60 4.07
N ASP A 150 8.88 -10.28 2.95
CA ASP A 150 10.05 -10.98 2.43
C ASP A 150 10.82 -10.03 1.49
N PRO A 151 12.06 -9.66 1.80
CA PRO A 151 12.85 -8.76 0.96
C PRO A 151 13.02 -9.26 -0.47
N LEU A 152 13.04 -10.58 -0.67
CA LEU A 152 13.16 -11.20 -2.00
C LEU A 152 11.93 -10.95 -2.89
N ASP A 153 10.75 -10.72 -2.28
CA ASP A 153 9.53 -10.38 -3.02
C ASP A 153 9.52 -8.93 -3.51
N ILE A 154 10.40 -8.08 -2.94
CA ILE A 154 10.43 -6.65 -3.25
C ILE A 154 11.47 -6.34 -4.31
N SER A 155 12.67 -6.84 -4.14
CA SER A 155 13.79 -6.55 -5.05
C SER A 155 14.74 -7.73 -5.12
N ALA A 156 15.21 -8.05 -6.32
CA ALA A 156 16.32 -8.99 -6.53
C ALA A 156 17.70 -8.37 -6.21
N HIS A 157 17.72 -7.07 -5.93
CA HIS A 157 18.92 -6.29 -5.68
C HIS A 157 18.87 -5.65 -4.29
N HIS A 158 20.03 -5.38 -3.69
CA HIS A 158 20.18 -4.67 -2.42
C HIS A 158 19.93 -5.47 -1.14
N HIS A 159 20.07 -6.80 -1.16
CA HIS A 159 19.97 -7.61 0.07
C HIS A 159 21.21 -7.51 0.96
N ASP A 160 22.35 -7.21 0.39
CA ASP A 160 23.65 -7.07 1.06
C ASP A 160 23.67 -5.92 2.10
N GLY A 161 22.78 -4.94 1.98
CA GLY A 161 22.58 -3.90 2.98
C GLY A 161 21.91 -4.40 4.27
N LEU A 162 21.05 -5.42 4.16
CA LEU A 162 20.33 -6.00 5.31
C LEU A 162 21.29 -6.70 6.29
N GLU A 163 22.33 -7.34 5.80
CA GLU A 163 23.32 -8.02 6.63
C GLU A 163 24.20 -7.07 7.44
N LYS A 164 24.26 -5.79 7.05
CA LYS A 164 25.07 -4.76 7.72
C LYS A 164 24.28 -4.02 8.80
N ALA A 165 22.98 -4.05 8.77
CA ALA A 165 22.11 -3.33 9.69
C ALA A 165 21.69 -4.21 10.88
N PHE A 166 21.30 -3.58 11.99
CA PHE A 166 20.63 -4.28 13.08
C PHE A 166 19.17 -4.52 12.70
N VAL A 167 18.81 -5.76 12.42
CA VAL A 167 17.48 -6.13 11.93
C VAL A 167 16.64 -6.76 13.04
N VAL A 168 15.46 -6.18 13.30
CA VAL A 168 14.41 -6.75 14.13
C VAL A 168 13.27 -7.18 13.23
N SER A 169 12.93 -8.47 13.24
CA SER A 169 11.89 -9.05 12.38
C SER A 169 10.67 -9.46 13.19
N LEU A 170 9.48 -9.01 12.76
CA LEU A 170 8.18 -9.45 13.27
C LEU A 170 7.57 -10.42 12.24
N GLU A 171 7.53 -11.71 12.56
CA GLU A 171 7.10 -12.73 11.61
C GLU A 171 6.22 -13.81 12.22
N ILE A 172 5.33 -14.36 11.41
CA ILE A 172 4.48 -15.51 11.77
C ILE A 172 5.11 -16.86 11.40
N ARG A 173 6.18 -16.85 10.61
CA ARG A 173 6.88 -18.05 10.11
C ARG A 173 8.32 -17.71 9.79
N ARG A 174 9.15 -18.74 9.67
CA ARG A 174 10.51 -18.56 9.15
C ARG A 174 10.49 -18.10 7.69
N SER A 175 11.35 -17.16 7.38
CA SER A 175 11.51 -16.53 6.06
C SER A 175 12.95 -16.08 5.86
N ALA A 176 13.31 -15.63 4.68
CA ALA A 176 14.66 -15.14 4.40
C ALA A 176 15.08 -14.02 5.36
N ILE A 177 14.17 -13.13 5.75
CA ILE A 177 14.48 -12.06 6.69
C ILE A 177 14.75 -12.59 8.10
N THR A 178 14.09 -13.66 8.54
CA THR A 178 14.32 -14.23 9.87
C THR A 178 15.67 -14.92 9.99
N GLU A 179 16.25 -15.36 8.88
CA GLU A 179 17.57 -16.02 8.87
C GLU A 179 18.72 -15.03 9.08
N ILE A 180 18.51 -13.76 8.69
CA ILE A 180 19.51 -12.69 8.81
C ILE A 180 19.22 -11.72 9.96
N ALA A 181 18.03 -11.78 10.55
CA ALA A 181 17.63 -10.89 11.63
C ALA A 181 18.44 -11.12 12.91
N ASN A 182 18.85 -10.03 13.57
CA ASN A 182 19.50 -10.09 14.89
C ASN A 182 18.50 -10.46 15.99
N VAL A 183 17.23 -10.03 15.81
CA VAL A 183 16.13 -10.36 16.74
C VAL A 183 14.90 -10.76 15.92
N VAL A 184 14.31 -11.89 16.29
CA VAL A 184 13.02 -12.33 15.71
C VAL A 184 11.97 -12.31 16.80
N LEU A 185 10.90 -11.56 16.57
CA LEU A 185 9.74 -11.44 17.46
C LEU A 185 8.56 -12.15 16.78
N PRO A 186 8.19 -13.37 17.24
CA PRO A 186 7.04 -14.08 16.68
C PRO A 186 5.74 -13.33 17.00
N VAL A 187 4.91 -13.13 15.97
CA VAL A 187 3.62 -12.44 16.10
C VAL A 187 2.47 -13.36 15.74
N ALA A 188 1.29 -13.05 16.28
CA ALA A 188 0.06 -13.80 16.06
C ALA A 188 -0.37 -13.73 14.58
N ALA A 189 -0.78 -14.87 14.04
CA ALA A 189 -1.44 -14.92 12.74
C ALA A 189 -2.83 -14.24 12.79
N VAL A 190 -3.42 -13.95 11.62
CA VAL A 190 -4.72 -13.25 11.57
C VAL A 190 -5.82 -13.97 12.35
N ALA A 191 -5.83 -15.30 12.33
CA ALA A 191 -6.81 -16.10 13.08
C ALA A 191 -6.60 -16.07 14.61
N GLU A 192 -5.43 -15.66 15.08
CA GLU A 192 -5.03 -15.65 16.49
C GLU A 192 -5.14 -14.26 17.14
N LYS A 193 -5.63 -13.28 16.39
CA LYS A 193 -5.82 -11.89 16.86
C LYS A 193 -7.13 -11.31 16.36
N SER A 194 -7.64 -10.30 17.05
CA SER A 194 -8.74 -9.47 16.57
C SER A 194 -8.19 -8.26 15.80
N GLY A 195 -9.04 -7.64 15.00
CA GLY A 195 -8.66 -6.46 14.24
C GLY A 195 -9.79 -5.96 13.36
N SER A 196 -9.45 -5.14 12.38
CA SER A 196 -10.40 -4.69 11.38
C SER A 196 -9.74 -4.56 10.02
N PHE A 197 -10.50 -4.85 8.98
CA PHE A 197 -10.14 -4.56 7.61
C PHE A 197 -10.99 -3.41 7.08
N MET A 198 -10.43 -2.64 6.18
CA MET A 198 -11.17 -1.63 5.44
C MET A 198 -11.28 -2.06 3.98
N SER A 199 -12.53 -2.11 3.46
CA SER A 199 -12.76 -2.38 2.03
C SER A 199 -12.28 -1.21 1.18
N TRP A 200 -12.10 -1.44 -0.12
CA TRP A 200 -11.75 -0.37 -1.07
C TRP A 200 -12.80 0.77 -1.12
N GLU A 201 -14.04 0.48 -0.73
CA GLU A 201 -15.13 1.45 -0.59
C GLU A 201 -15.03 2.30 0.70
N GLY A 202 -14.08 2.02 1.59
CA GLY A 202 -13.91 2.72 2.87
C GLY A 202 -14.78 2.18 4.00
N ARG A 203 -15.29 0.94 3.90
CA ARG A 203 -16.09 0.31 4.96
C ARG A 203 -15.20 -0.49 5.89
N ALA A 204 -15.14 -0.10 7.14
CA ALA A 204 -14.47 -0.89 8.18
C ALA A 204 -15.31 -2.12 8.56
N ARG A 205 -14.62 -3.27 8.73
CA ARG A 205 -15.18 -4.52 9.21
C ARG A 205 -14.27 -5.10 10.27
N SER A 206 -14.77 -5.22 11.49
CA SER A 206 -14.07 -5.91 12.57
C SER A 206 -14.11 -7.42 12.38
N PHE A 207 -13.11 -8.09 12.92
CA PHE A 207 -13.07 -9.54 13.07
C PHE A 207 -12.52 -9.88 14.46
N GLU A 208 -13.01 -10.99 14.99
CA GLU A 208 -12.62 -11.49 16.29
C GLU A 208 -11.58 -12.59 16.16
N THR A 209 -10.89 -12.87 17.27
CA THR A 209 -9.97 -13.98 17.38
C THR A 209 -10.71 -15.31 17.17
N ALA A 210 -10.27 -16.11 16.21
CA ALA A 210 -10.82 -17.43 15.96
C ALA A 210 -10.08 -18.54 16.70
N ILE A 211 -8.80 -18.36 17.02
CA ILE A 211 -7.95 -19.31 17.77
C ILE A 211 -7.46 -18.59 19.04
N SER A 212 -8.06 -18.92 20.18
CA SER A 212 -7.80 -18.24 21.45
C SER A 212 -6.60 -18.78 22.23
N ASP A 213 -6.13 -19.99 21.92
CA ASP A 213 -5.10 -20.68 22.70
C ASP A 213 -3.66 -20.38 22.22
N SER A 214 -3.51 -19.41 21.33
CA SER A 214 -2.19 -18.96 20.86
C SER A 214 -1.44 -18.22 21.97
N LEU A 215 -0.17 -18.56 22.14
CA LEU A 215 0.76 -17.84 23.00
C LEU A 215 1.35 -16.61 22.32
N GLN A 216 1.11 -16.44 21.02
CA GLN A 216 1.66 -15.33 20.25
C GLN A 216 0.91 -14.04 20.54
N ARG A 217 1.65 -12.93 20.54
CA ARG A 217 1.10 -11.59 20.72
C ARG A 217 0.81 -10.95 19.38
N SER A 218 -0.22 -10.10 19.33
CA SER A 218 -0.47 -9.30 18.13
C SER A 218 0.69 -8.34 17.84
N ASP A 219 0.87 -7.97 16.57
CA ASP A 219 1.89 -6.99 16.15
C ASP A 219 1.78 -5.70 16.96
N LEU A 220 0.56 -5.20 17.18
CA LEU A 220 0.30 -4.02 18.00
C LEU A 220 0.86 -4.17 19.42
N ARG A 221 0.65 -5.34 20.01
CA ARG A 221 1.13 -5.59 21.39
C ARG A 221 2.66 -5.67 21.43
N VAL A 222 3.27 -6.31 20.44
CA VAL A 222 4.73 -6.39 20.34
C VAL A 222 5.32 -5.00 20.14
N LEU A 223 4.81 -4.22 19.18
CA LEU A 223 5.26 -2.85 18.93
C LEU A 223 5.10 -1.92 20.14
N SER A 224 4.06 -2.14 20.96
CA SER A 224 3.85 -1.34 22.17
C SER A 224 4.78 -1.72 23.35
N MET A 225 5.53 -2.81 23.19
CA MET A 225 6.50 -3.29 24.21
C MET A 225 7.93 -2.93 23.86
N LEU A 226 8.20 -2.51 22.62
CA LEU A 226 9.46 -1.98 22.13
C LEU A 226 9.63 -0.52 22.53
#